data_a6f8cf4dbc62380e85a924a45f0f2a5a
#
_entry.id   a6f8cf4dbc62380e85a924a45f0f2a5a
#
_cell.length_a   1.000
_cell.length_b   1.000
_cell.length_c   1.000
_cell.angle_alpha   90.00
_cell.angle_beta   90.00
_cell.angle_gamma   90.00
#
_symmetry.space_group_name_H-M   'P 1'
#
loop_
_entity.id
_entity.type
_entity.pdbx_description
1 polymer ?
#
loop_
_entity_poly.entity_id
_entity_poly.type
_entity_poly.pdbx_seq_one_letter_code
_entity_poly.pdbx_strand_id
1 'polypeptide(L)'
;MNGCLPHKHLAFPYLCGAMQIEVLKSKIHRVRVTEANLHYIGSITIDEALMEAANLIEHEKVQVVNIENGARIETYVIRGTRGTGTICLNGPAARTVAVGDTVIIISYAAMDFEAAKTFKPFVIFPGEGNLL
;
A
#
# COMPACT_ATOMS: atom_id res chain seq x y z
N MET A 1 -18.70 -11.25 9.56
CA MET A 1 -18.44 -11.91 9.76
C MET A 1 -18.31 -12.30 10.77
N ASN A 2 -18.26 -12.62 11.32
CA ASN A 2 -18.43 -13.06 11.96
C ASN A 2 -17.82 -14.05 12.41
N GLY A 3 -17.29 -14.41 12.29
CA GLY A 3 -16.49 -15.32 12.63
C GLY A 3 -16.39 -15.82 13.98
N CYS A 4 -16.83 -15.16 14.86
CA CYS A 4 -16.65 -15.46 16.25
C CYS A 4 -17.82 -16.24 16.77
N LEU A 5 -17.86 -17.50 16.45
CA LEU A 5 -18.87 -18.38 16.99
C LEU A 5 -18.46 -18.84 18.38
N PRO A 6 -19.38 -18.89 19.32
CA PRO A 6 -19.07 -19.36 20.65
C PRO A 6 -18.71 -20.85 20.60
N HIS A 7 -17.50 -21.11 20.98
CA HIS A 7 -17.03 -22.49 21.09
C HIS A 7 -17.51 -23.02 22.45
N LYS A 8 -18.62 -23.66 22.46
CA LYS A 8 -19.24 -24.13 23.71
C LYS A 8 -18.35 -25.01 24.55
N HIS A 9 -17.33 -25.57 23.92
CA HIS A 9 -16.44 -26.50 24.61
C HIS A 9 -15.09 -25.89 24.95
N LEU A 10 -14.87 -24.60 24.60
CA LEU A 10 -13.62 -23.92 24.91
C LEU A 10 -13.81 -23.01 26.10
N ALA A 11 -12.89 -23.12 27.04
CA ALA A 11 -12.89 -22.27 28.22
C ALA A 11 -12.44 -20.83 27.91
N PHE A 12 -12.03 -20.55 26.67
CA PHE A 12 -11.42 -19.27 26.29
C PHE A 12 -12.22 -18.58 25.19
N PRO A 13 -13.22 -17.79 25.55
CA PRO A 13 -14.06 -17.11 24.55
C PRO A 13 -13.27 -16.16 23.67
N TYR A 14 -12.12 -15.68 24.13
CA TYR A 14 -11.28 -14.79 23.34
C TYR A 14 -10.53 -15.50 22.22
N LEU A 15 -10.62 -16.82 22.10
CA LEU A 15 -9.99 -17.53 20.98
C LEU A 15 -10.75 -17.37 19.66
N CYS A 16 -11.92 -16.80 19.75
CA CYS A 16 -12.72 -16.53 18.57
C CYS A 16 -12.03 -15.51 17.68
N GLY A 17 -11.73 -15.82 16.44
CA GLY A 17 -10.95 -14.98 15.57
C GLY A 17 -9.53 -14.81 16.11
N ALA A 18 -9.01 -15.86 16.68
CA ALA A 18 -7.89 -15.78 17.60
C ALA A 18 -6.62 -15.25 17.02
N MET A 19 -6.25 -15.60 15.81
CA MET A 19 -4.98 -15.16 15.26
C MET A 19 -5.21 -14.23 14.08
N GLN A 20 -4.80 -12.97 14.26
CA GLN A 20 -4.77 -12.02 13.16
C GLN A 20 -3.33 -11.85 12.71
N ILE A 21 -3.15 -11.81 11.40
CA ILE A 21 -1.84 -11.56 10.81
C ILE A 21 -1.96 -10.44 9.80
N GLU A 22 -0.85 -9.78 9.51
CA GLU A 22 -0.79 -8.83 8.43
C GLU A 22 -0.31 -9.52 7.18
N VAL A 23 -1.04 -9.33 6.08
CA VAL A 23 -0.69 -9.91 4.79
C VAL A 23 -0.65 -8.83 3.74
N LEU A 24 0.04 -9.10 2.67
CA LEU A 24 0.07 -8.21 1.52
C LEU A 24 -1.35 -7.99 1.00
N LYS A 25 -1.79 -6.72 0.97
CA LYS A 25 -3.08 -6.36 0.42
C LYS A 25 -2.95 -5.81 -0.99
N SER A 26 -2.06 -4.83 -1.17
CA SER A 26 -1.90 -4.12 -2.45
C SER A 26 -0.43 -3.91 -2.74
N LYS A 27 -0.08 -3.97 -4.03
CA LYS A 27 1.29 -3.71 -4.44
C LYS A 27 1.30 -3.09 -5.83
N ILE A 28 1.93 -1.92 -5.95
CA ILE A 28 2.24 -1.32 -7.24
C ILE A 28 3.73 -1.59 -7.46
N HIS A 29 4.03 -2.51 -8.37
CA HIS A 29 5.38 -3.00 -8.54
C HIS A 29 6.13 -2.19 -9.59
N ARG A 30 7.13 -1.38 -9.13
CA ARG A 30 8.09 -0.70 -10.01
C ARG A 30 7.47 0.42 -10.83
N VAL A 31 7.12 1.50 -10.16
CA VAL A 31 6.75 2.77 -10.79
C VAL A 31 7.90 3.75 -10.61
N ARG A 32 7.94 4.79 -11.45
CA ARG A 32 8.96 5.82 -11.35
C ARG A 32 8.42 7.04 -10.63
N VAL A 33 9.24 7.58 -9.74
CA VAL A 33 8.94 8.85 -9.08
C VAL A 33 8.93 9.96 -10.13
N THR A 34 7.80 10.67 -10.21
CA THR A 34 7.65 11.76 -11.19
C THR A 34 7.94 13.12 -10.57
N GLU A 35 7.80 13.24 -9.24
CA GLU A 35 8.01 14.51 -8.56
C GLU A 35 8.37 14.23 -7.10
N ALA A 36 9.15 15.13 -6.50
CA ALA A 36 9.50 15.10 -5.09
C ALA A 36 9.33 16.51 -4.55
N ASN A 37 8.32 16.72 -3.71
CA ASN A 37 7.95 18.04 -3.22
C ASN A 37 8.20 18.14 -1.72
N LEU A 38 9.35 18.66 -1.35
CA LEU A 38 9.79 18.75 0.03
C LEU A 38 8.89 19.65 0.90
N HIS A 39 8.27 20.64 0.30
CA HIS A 39 7.51 21.68 1.00
C HIS A 39 6.02 21.42 1.07
N TYR A 40 5.60 20.23 0.71
CA TYR A 40 4.21 19.83 0.82
C TYR A 40 3.99 18.95 2.05
N ILE A 41 2.73 18.69 2.39
CA ILE A 41 2.37 17.83 3.52
C ILE A 41 2.86 16.40 3.23
N GLY A 42 3.53 15.80 4.21
CA GLY A 42 4.12 14.46 4.04
C GLY A 42 3.11 13.41 3.61
N SER A 43 3.36 12.78 2.45
CA SER A 43 2.44 11.83 1.84
C SER A 43 3.04 11.31 0.54
N ILE A 44 2.30 10.42 -0.14
CA ILE A 44 2.61 10.06 -1.52
C ILE A 44 1.36 10.30 -2.38
N THR A 45 1.50 11.11 -3.42
CA THR A 45 0.43 11.32 -4.39
C THR A 45 0.56 10.27 -5.46
N ILE A 46 -0.52 9.51 -5.69
CA ILE A 46 -0.55 8.41 -6.66
C ILE A 46 -1.67 8.67 -7.67
N ASP A 47 -1.38 8.48 -8.95
CA ASP A 47 -2.38 8.53 -10.01
C ASP A 47 -3.61 7.70 -9.60
N GLU A 48 -4.79 8.30 -9.69
CA GLU A 48 -6.03 7.65 -9.28
C GLU A 48 -6.28 6.32 -10.00
N ALA A 49 -5.89 6.21 -11.26
CA ALA A 49 -6.06 4.96 -12.01
C ALA A 49 -5.22 3.83 -11.40
N LEU A 50 -4.01 4.16 -10.96
CA LEU A 50 -3.15 3.17 -10.28
C LEU A 50 -3.73 2.79 -8.92
N MET A 51 -4.28 3.77 -8.20
CA MET A 51 -4.92 3.49 -6.91
C MET A 51 -6.07 2.51 -7.07
N GLU A 52 -6.92 2.75 -8.04
CA GLU A 52 -8.07 1.88 -8.28
C GLU A 52 -7.64 0.47 -8.67
N ALA A 53 -6.68 0.38 -9.57
CA ALA A 53 -6.19 -0.93 -10.04
C ALA A 53 -5.55 -1.72 -8.90
N ALA A 54 -4.89 -1.05 -7.98
CA ALA A 54 -4.26 -1.69 -6.83
C ALA A 54 -5.17 -1.73 -5.60
N ASN A 55 -6.41 -1.25 -5.71
CA ASN A 55 -7.36 -1.20 -4.60
C ASN A 55 -6.83 -0.43 -3.40
N LEU A 56 -6.21 0.72 -3.68
CA LEU A 56 -5.76 1.67 -2.66
C LEU A 56 -6.74 2.82 -2.58
N ILE A 57 -6.95 3.34 -1.38
CA ILE A 57 -7.81 4.51 -1.18
C ILE A 57 -7.01 5.64 -0.56
N GLU A 58 -7.56 6.85 -0.64
CA GLU A 58 -6.96 8.03 -0.03
C GLU A 58 -6.82 7.83 1.48
N HIS A 59 -5.71 8.31 2.02
CA HIS A 59 -5.34 8.19 3.44
C HIS A 59 -4.88 6.79 3.87
N GLU A 60 -4.91 5.82 2.99
CA GLU A 60 -4.42 4.49 3.33
C GLU A 60 -2.92 4.53 3.57
N LYS A 61 -2.47 3.87 4.63
CA LYS A 61 -1.05 3.75 4.93
C LYS A 61 -0.38 2.83 3.94
N VAL A 62 0.76 3.25 3.43
CA VAL A 62 1.58 2.44 2.52
C VAL A 62 3.05 2.50 2.93
N GLN A 63 3.78 1.49 2.52
CA GLN A 63 5.24 1.52 2.51
C GLN A 63 5.71 1.80 1.11
N VAL A 64 6.74 2.63 0.99
CA VAL A 64 7.39 2.93 -0.28
C VAL A 64 8.81 2.44 -0.20
N VAL A 65 9.17 1.53 -1.11
CA VAL A 65 10.49 0.90 -1.13
C VAL A 65 11.20 1.40 -2.38
N ASN A 66 12.36 2.05 -2.18
CA ASN A 66 13.14 2.58 -3.28
C ASN A 66 14.18 1.55 -3.72
N ILE A 67 14.10 1.12 -4.98
CA ILE A 67 15.03 0.13 -5.52
C ILE A 67 16.44 0.70 -5.64
N GLU A 68 16.56 2.00 -5.88
CA GLU A 68 17.86 2.63 -6.18
C GLU A 68 18.73 2.76 -4.93
N ASN A 69 18.13 2.99 -3.77
CA ASN A 69 18.91 3.21 -2.54
C ASN A 69 18.52 2.32 -1.38
N GLY A 70 17.52 1.47 -1.55
CA GLY A 70 17.07 0.54 -0.52
C GLY A 70 16.26 1.17 0.61
N ALA A 71 15.90 2.44 0.51
CA ALA A 71 15.10 3.09 1.53
C ALA A 71 13.70 2.48 1.57
N ARG A 72 13.17 2.31 2.79
CA ARG A 72 11.79 1.85 3.01
C ARG A 72 11.16 2.79 4.01
N ILE A 73 10.12 3.49 3.60
CA ILE A 73 9.44 4.46 4.43
C ILE A 73 7.97 4.16 4.51
N GLU A 74 7.32 4.68 5.53
CA GLU A 74 5.87 4.62 5.68
C GLU A 74 5.30 6.02 5.47
N THR A 75 4.19 6.08 4.75
CA THR A 75 3.46 7.31 4.53
C THR A 75 2.00 6.94 4.22
N TYR A 76 1.22 7.90 3.73
CA TYR A 76 -0.17 7.63 3.34
C TYR A 76 -0.45 8.21 1.96
N VAL A 77 -1.50 7.72 1.35
CA VAL A 77 -1.84 8.02 -0.05
C VAL A 77 -2.68 9.27 -0.18
N ILE A 78 -2.32 10.11 -1.15
CA ILE A 78 -3.16 11.21 -1.63
C ILE A 78 -3.49 10.93 -3.09
N ARG A 79 -4.74 11.18 -3.48
CA ARG A 79 -5.19 10.95 -4.85
C ARG A 79 -4.58 11.97 -5.81
N GLY A 80 -3.92 11.48 -6.83
CA GLY A 80 -3.41 12.28 -7.93
C GLY A 80 -4.33 12.26 -9.13
N THR A 81 -4.07 13.13 -10.08
CA THR A 81 -4.89 13.24 -11.28
C THR A 81 -4.83 11.95 -12.10
N ARG A 82 -6.01 11.44 -12.43
CA ARG A 82 -6.17 10.20 -13.16
C ARG A 82 -5.47 10.25 -14.52
N GLY A 83 -4.72 9.21 -14.84
CA GLY A 83 -4.13 9.02 -16.15
C GLY A 83 -2.84 9.77 -16.39
N THR A 84 -2.29 10.43 -15.38
CA THR A 84 -1.05 11.20 -15.51
C THR A 84 0.21 10.40 -15.19
N GLY A 85 0.06 9.23 -14.59
CA GLY A 85 1.21 8.46 -14.12
C GLY A 85 1.90 9.09 -12.92
N THR A 86 1.24 10.01 -12.23
CA THR A 86 1.86 10.76 -11.12
C THR A 86 2.24 9.84 -9.96
N ILE A 87 3.48 9.93 -9.54
CA ILE A 87 4.00 9.35 -8.30
C ILE A 87 4.85 10.43 -7.67
N CYS A 88 4.29 11.14 -6.69
CA CYS A 88 4.96 12.28 -6.07
C CYS A 88 5.17 12.02 -4.59
N LEU A 89 6.41 12.08 -4.13
CA LEU A 89 6.73 11.98 -2.71
C LEU A 89 6.72 13.38 -2.11
N ASN A 90 5.95 13.57 -1.04
CA ASN A 90 5.71 14.87 -0.45
C ASN A 90 6.33 14.98 0.95
N GLY A 91 6.79 16.18 1.30
CA GLY A 91 7.35 16.46 2.62
C GLY A 91 8.63 15.70 2.88
N PRO A 92 8.86 15.23 4.12
CA PRO A 92 10.10 14.50 4.44
C PRO A 92 10.34 13.27 3.58
N ALA A 93 9.28 12.64 3.07
CA ALA A 93 9.41 11.51 2.17
C ALA A 93 10.19 11.87 0.90
N ALA A 94 10.11 13.12 0.46
CA ALA A 94 10.84 13.59 -0.71
C ALA A 94 12.34 13.48 -0.55
N ARG A 95 12.84 13.43 0.68
CA ARG A 95 14.28 13.28 0.94
C ARG A 95 14.78 11.87 0.66
N THR A 96 13.91 10.90 0.54
CA THR A 96 14.29 9.49 0.38
C THR A 96 14.28 9.03 -1.06
N VAL A 97 13.95 9.92 -1.99
CA VAL A 97 13.85 9.60 -3.42
C VAL A 97 14.46 10.70 -4.23
N ALA A 98 14.79 10.37 -5.48
CA ALA A 98 15.08 11.34 -6.52
C ALA A 98 14.08 11.10 -7.64
N VAL A 99 13.70 12.14 -8.37
CA VAL A 99 12.84 12.00 -9.55
C VAL A 99 13.48 11.02 -10.52
N GLY A 100 12.69 10.06 -11.00
CA GLY A 100 13.18 9.00 -11.87
C GLY A 100 13.53 7.70 -11.15
N ASP A 101 13.61 7.73 -9.81
CA ASP A 101 13.85 6.49 -9.06
C ASP A 101 12.70 5.52 -9.24
N THR A 102 13.02 4.23 -9.27
CA THR A 102 12.03 3.17 -9.32
C THR A 102 11.66 2.77 -7.91
N VAL A 103 10.37 2.80 -7.60
CA VAL A 103 9.87 2.44 -6.27
C VAL A 103 8.78 1.38 -6.36
N ILE A 104 8.56 0.71 -5.25
CA ILE A 104 7.48 -0.26 -5.06
C ILE A 104 6.61 0.27 -3.93
N ILE A 105 5.31 0.29 -4.14
CA ILE A 105 4.35 0.80 -3.15
C ILE A 105 3.55 -0.39 -2.64
N ILE A 106 3.50 -0.56 -1.32
CA ILE A 106 2.93 -1.76 -0.71
C ILE A 106 1.98 -1.35 0.41
N SER A 107 0.81 -1.98 0.48
CA SER A 107 -0.02 -1.89 1.66
C SER A 107 -0.31 -3.29 2.20
N TYR A 108 -0.56 -3.35 3.49
CA TYR A 108 -0.86 -4.58 4.20
C TYR A 108 -2.23 -4.46 4.84
N ALA A 109 -2.86 -5.59 5.08
CA ALA A 109 -4.14 -5.62 5.79
C ALA A 109 -4.06 -6.69 6.88
N ALA A 110 -4.63 -6.37 8.03
CA ALA A 110 -4.77 -7.34 9.11
C ALA A 110 -6.02 -8.16 8.87
N MET A 111 -5.91 -9.45 8.99
CA MET A 111 -7.06 -10.33 8.85
C MET A 111 -6.82 -11.62 9.60
N ASP A 112 -7.92 -12.33 9.84
CA ASP A 112 -7.88 -13.62 10.47
C ASP A 112 -7.01 -14.59 9.68
N PHE A 113 -6.24 -15.41 10.39
CA PHE A 113 -5.28 -16.33 9.76
C PHE A 113 -5.94 -17.24 8.73
N GLU A 114 -7.11 -17.78 9.05
CA GLU A 114 -7.80 -18.68 8.11
C GLU A 114 -8.26 -17.93 6.86
N ALA A 115 -8.76 -16.70 7.01
CA ALA A 115 -9.17 -15.88 5.88
C ALA A 115 -7.95 -15.50 5.02
N ALA A 116 -6.81 -15.29 5.65
CA ALA A 116 -5.60 -14.89 4.94
C ALA A 116 -5.09 -15.97 3.99
N LYS A 117 -5.36 -17.24 4.30
CA LYS A 117 -4.90 -18.35 3.46
C LYS A 117 -5.43 -18.30 2.03
N THR A 118 -6.60 -17.73 1.85
CA THR A 118 -7.25 -17.66 0.53
C THR A 118 -7.36 -16.25 -0.02
N PHE A 119 -6.89 -15.26 0.73
CA PHE A 119 -6.92 -13.88 0.27
C PHE A 119 -5.92 -13.68 -0.87
N LYS A 120 -6.36 -13.01 -1.94
CA LYS A 120 -5.51 -12.71 -3.08
C LYS A 120 -5.22 -11.20 -3.10
N PRO A 121 -3.96 -10.80 -2.99
CA PRO A 121 -3.60 -9.39 -3.02
C PRO A 121 -3.83 -8.77 -4.40
N PHE A 122 -3.99 -7.46 -4.40
CA PHE A 122 -4.13 -6.66 -5.61
C PHE A 122 -2.73 -6.19 -6.01
N VAL A 123 -2.15 -6.85 -7.00
CA VAL A 123 -0.79 -6.54 -7.46
C VAL A 123 -0.86 -6.09 -8.92
N ILE A 124 -0.30 -4.92 -9.19
CA ILE A 124 -0.24 -4.39 -10.55
C ILE A 124 1.20 -4.12 -10.96
N PHE A 125 1.45 -4.19 -12.27
CA PHE A 125 2.76 -3.99 -12.88
C PHE A 125 2.62 -2.90 -13.95
N PRO A 126 2.62 -1.62 -13.58
CA PRO A 126 2.47 -0.55 -14.55
C PRO A 126 3.61 -0.55 -15.56
N GLY A 127 3.30 -0.10 -16.77
CA GLY A 127 4.28 0.01 -17.82
C GLY A 127 4.92 1.37 -17.89
N GLU A 128 5.39 1.72 -19.07
CA GLU A 128 6.07 2.98 -19.30
C GLU A 128 5.17 4.17 -18.96
N GLY A 129 5.75 5.20 -18.37
CA GLY A 129 5.00 6.37 -17.93
C GLY A 129 4.10 6.10 -16.75
N ASN A 130 4.32 5.00 -16.02
CA ASN A 130 3.49 4.58 -14.89
C ASN A 130 2.03 4.33 -15.31
N LEU A 131 1.80 3.92 -16.54
CA LEU A 131 0.46 3.68 -17.05
C LEU A 131 0.14 2.18 -17.03
N LEU A 132 -1.16 1.90 -16.91
CA LEU A 132 -1.64 0.53 -16.92
C LEU A 132 -1.69 -0.07 -18.34
#